data_c2b8b54b328af520053bb3795c838c10
#
_entry.id   c2b8b54b328af520053bb3795c838c10
#
_cell.length_a   1.000
_cell.length_b   1.000
_cell.length_c   1.000
_cell.angle_alpha   90.00
_cell.angle_beta   90.00
_cell.angle_gamma   90.00
#
_symmetry.space_group_name_H-M   'P 1'
#
loop_
_entity.id
_entity.type
_entity.pdbx_description
1 polymer ?
#
loop_
_entity_poly.entity_id
_entity_poly.type
_entity_poly.pdbx_seq_one_letter_code
_entity_poly.pdbx_strand_id
1 'polypeptide(L)'
;MVEEADEPVFIYTTFATREAAAQVGGQLVEERVAACVNIYPGMVSIYSWEGTLEQAEEVGMLVKTRRARAEEAVAALERLHPYDTPAVLVIPPSGGSDNYRRWIKAMTEPAAEPPAAMEPGSESGPDGP
;
A
#
# COMPACT_ATOMS: atom_id res chain seq x y z
N MET A 1 4.32 23.74 0.50
CA MET A 1 4.95 22.94 -0.55
C MET A 1 5.49 21.65 0.02
N VAL A 2 5.27 20.55 -0.68
CA VAL A 2 5.68 19.23 -0.20
C VAL A 2 7.02 18.90 -0.86
N GLU A 3 7.97 18.45 -0.05
CA GLU A 3 9.25 18.04 -0.60
C GLU A 3 9.09 16.77 -1.40
N GLU A 4 9.99 16.57 -2.35
CA GLU A 4 9.88 15.42 -3.23
C GLU A 4 9.86 14.10 -2.44
N ALA A 5 10.69 13.98 -1.41
CA ALA A 5 10.73 12.77 -0.60
C ALA A 5 9.40 12.49 0.09
N ASP A 6 8.61 13.53 0.34
CA ASP A 6 7.33 13.41 1.04
C ASP A 6 6.14 13.31 0.10
N GLU A 7 6.37 13.37 -1.22
CA GLU A 7 5.27 13.21 -2.16
C GLU A 7 4.67 11.83 -2.02
N PRO A 8 3.36 11.71 -1.97
CA PRO A 8 2.75 10.39 -1.91
C PRO A 8 2.98 9.61 -3.18
N VAL A 9 3.05 8.31 -3.05
CA VAL A 9 3.04 7.41 -4.19
C VAL A 9 2.14 6.26 -3.83
N PHE A 10 1.55 5.64 -4.84
CA PHE A 10 0.74 4.45 -4.67
C PHE A 10 1.46 3.29 -5.33
N ILE A 11 1.33 2.11 -4.73
CA ILE A 11 1.90 0.91 -5.34
C ILE A 11 0.75 -0.04 -5.60
N TYR A 12 0.58 -0.39 -6.85
CA TYR A 12 -0.48 -1.30 -7.28
C TYR A 12 0.03 -2.73 -7.27
N THR A 13 -0.74 -3.64 -6.73
CA THR A 13 -0.42 -5.06 -6.76
C THR A 13 -1.72 -5.87 -6.74
N THR A 14 -1.61 -7.17 -6.98
CA THR A 14 -2.77 -8.06 -6.97
C THR A 14 -2.43 -9.33 -6.21
N PHE A 15 -3.46 -9.98 -5.72
CA PHE A 15 -3.32 -11.23 -4.97
C PHE A 15 -4.42 -12.19 -5.42
N ALA A 16 -4.19 -13.47 -5.15
CA ALA A 16 -5.21 -14.47 -5.45
C ALA A 16 -6.38 -14.41 -4.48
N THR A 17 -6.13 -14.04 -3.23
CA THR A 17 -7.17 -14.04 -2.21
C THR A 17 -7.12 -12.78 -1.39
N ARG A 18 -8.26 -12.46 -0.80
CA ARG A 18 -8.37 -11.33 0.10
C ARG A 18 -7.51 -11.54 1.35
N GLU A 19 -7.46 -12.78 1.83
CA GLU A 19 -6.67 -13.09 3.02
C GLU A 19 -5.18 -12.84 2.79
N ALA A 20 -4.67 -13.22 1.63
CA ALA A 20 -3.28 -12.97 1.31
C ALA A 20 -3.00 -11.47 1.23
N ALA A 21 -3.90 -10.73 0.59
CA ALA A 21 -3.75 -9.28 0.49
C ALA A 21 -3.75 -8.64 1.88
N ALA A 22 -4.66 -9.07 2.75
CA ALA A 22 -4.77 -8.48 4.07
C ALA A 22 -3.52 -8.77 4.91
N GLN A 23 -2.99 -9.99 4.79
CA GLN A 23 -1.82 -10.36 5.57
C GLN A 23 -0.60 -9.54 5.14
N VAL A 24 -0.36 -9.45 3.85
CA VAL A 24 0.77 -8.68 3.34
C VAL A 24 0.57 -7.19 3.63
N GLY A 25 -0.62 -6.68 3.35
CA GLY A 25 -0.90 -5.28 3.58
C GLY A 25 -0.75 -4.87 5.03
N GLY A 26 -1.23 -5.72 5.94
CA GLY A 26 -1.09 -5.44 7.36
C GLY A 26 0.36 -5.35 7.79
N GLN A 27 1.19 -6.22 7.25
CA GLN A 27 2.60 -6.19 7.60
C GLN A 27 3.29 -4.95 7.07
N LEU A 28 2.93 -4.51 5.86
CA LEU A 28 3.51 -3.28 5.32
C LEU A 28 3.18 -2.08 6.20
N VAL A 29 1.97 -2.04 6.72
CA VAL A 29 1.57 -0.95 7.60
C VAL A 29 2.30 -1.04 8.94
N GLU A 30 2.42 -2.24 9.49
CA GLU A 30 3.16 -2.41 10.75
C GLU A 30 4.61 -2.01 10.62
N GLU A 31 5.22 -2.28 9.49
CA GLU A 31 6.62 -1.90 9.26
C GLU A 31 6.76 -0.43 8.91
N ARG A 32 5.66 0.28 8.81
CA ARG A 32 5.61 1.70 8.51
C ARG A 32 6.21 2.05 7.14
N VAL A 33 6.27 1.08 6.25
CA VAL A 33 6.61 1.37 4.86
C VAL A 33 5.38 1.73 4.04
N ALA A 34 4.20 1.56 4.62
CA ALA A 34 2.95 1.99 4.02
C ALA A 34 2.12 2.71 5.08
N ALA A 35 1.44 3.76 4.66
CA ALA A 35 0.50 4.46 5.54
C ALA A 35 -0.78 3.66 5.68
N CYS A 36 -1.24 3.09 4.58
CA CYS A 36 -2.41 2.23 4.57
C CYS A 36 -2.43 1.46 3.27
N VAL A 37 -3.30 0.46 3.21
CA VAL A 37 -3.57 -0.26 1.97
C VAL A 37 -5.08 -0.30 1.78
N ASN A 38 -5.50 -0.27 0.52
CA ASN A 38 -6.89 -0.52 0.17
C ASN A 38 -6.96 -1.80 -0.63
N ILE A 39 -7.93 -2.63 -0.32
CA ILE A 39 -8.07 -3.94 -0.95
C ILE A 39 -9.37 -3.94 -1.72
N TYR A 40 -9.30 -4.35 -2.98
CA TYR A 40 -10.43 -4.35 -3.91
C TYR A 40 -10.74 -5.78 -4.33
N PRO A 41 -11.65 -6.46 -3.64
CA PRO A 41 -12.03 -7.82 -4.04
C PRO A 41 -12.93 -7.81 -5.28
N GLY A 42 -13.04 -8.95 -5.92
CA GLY A 42 -13.96 -9.07 -7.04
C GLY A 42 -13.42 -8.57 -8.37
N MET A 43 -12.12 -8.40 -8.46
CA MET A 43 -11.50 -7.98 -9.71
C MET A 43 -11.36 -9.17 -10.63
N VAL A 44 -11.56 -8.95 -11.94
CA VAL A 44 -11.37 -9.99 -12.94
C VAL A 44 -10.19 -9.60 -13.81
N SER A 45 -9.23 -10.50 -13.91
CA SER A 45 -8.05 -10.27 -14.75
C SER A 45 -8.15 -11.15 -15.98
N ILE A 46 -7.90 -10.57 -17.13
CA ILE A 46 -7.93 -11.27 -18.42
C ILE A 46 -6.55 -11.11 -19.04
N TYR A 47 -5.93 -12.22 -19.36
CA TYR A 47 -4.55 -12.18 -19.86
C TYR A 47 -4.30 -13.40 -20.73
N SER A 48 -3.21 -13.34 -21.48
CA SER A 48 -2.78 -14.46 -22.30
C SER A 48 -1.70 -15.22 -21.58
N TRP A 49 -1.88 -16.51 -21.47
CA TRP A 49 -0.91 -17.40 -20.82
C TRP A 49 -0.61 -18.53 -21.76
N GLU A 50 0.63 -18.61 -22.21
CA GLU A 50 1.09 -19.67 -23.12
C GLU A 50 0.18 -19.79 -24.33
N GLY A 51 -0.19 -18.67 -24.89
CA GLY A 51 -1.00 -18.62 -26.10
C GLY A 51 -2.49 -18.78 -25.90
N THR A 52 -2.93 -18.96 -24.67
CA THR A 52 -4.34 -19.14 -24.34
C THR A 52 -4.87 -17.96 -23.55
N LEU A 53 -6.05 -17.51 -23.92
CA LEU A 53 -6.70 -16.44 -23.16
C LEU A 53 -7.26 -16.98 -21.86
N GLU A 54 -6.80 -16.41 -20.76
CA GLU A 54 -7.20 -16.83 -19.42
C GLU A 54 -7.98 -15.73 -18.74
N GLN A 55 -8.84 -16.12 -17.82
CA GLN A 55 -9.59 -15.19 -17.02
C GLN A 55 -9.57 -15.71 -15.59
N ALA A 56 -9.24 -14.85 -14.66
CA ALA A 56 -9.13 -15.24 -13.27
C ALA A 56 -9.71 -14.15 -12.37
N GLU A 57 -10.30 -14.58 -11.26
CA GLU A 57 -10.69 -13.64 -10.23
C GLU A 57 -9.48 -13.33 -9.37
N GLU A 58 -9.28 -12.07 -9.10
CA GLU A 58 -8.18 -11.63 -8.28
C GLU A 58 -8.63 -10.53 -7.35
N VAL A 59 -7.72 -10.16 -6.44
CA VAL A 59 -7.96 -9.08 -5.49
C VAL A 59 -6.89 -8.04 -5.75
N GLY A 60 -7.31 -6.80 -6.03
CA GLY A 60 -6.37 -5.72 -6.19
C GLY A 60 -6.04 -5.09 -4.85
N MET A 61 -4.85 -4.53 -4.74
CA MET A 61 -4.46 -3.79 -3.56
C MET A 61 -3.71 -2.54 -3.96
N LEU A 62 -4.06 -1.44 -3.32
CA LEU A 62 -3.36 -0.19 -3.51
C LEU A 62 -2.65 0.14 -2.21
N VAL A 63 -1.33 0.20 -2.27
CA VAL A 63 -0.49 0.54 -1.12
C VAL A 63 -0.19 2.02 -1.19
N LYS A 64 -0.42 2.74 -0.11
CA LYS A 64 -0.23 4.19 -0.08
C LYS A 64 0.95 4.53 0.80
N THR A 65 1.95 5.20 0.22
CA THR A 65 3.13 5.57 0.96
C THR A 65 3.68 6.87 0.38
N ARG A 66 4.91 7.21 0.68
CA ARG A 66 5.55 8.39 0.11
C ARG A 66 6.81 7.98 -0.60
N ARG A 67 7.32 8.89 -1.42
CA ARG A 67 8.43 8.55 -2.30
C ARG A 67 9.65 8.06 -1.52
N ALA A 68 9.91 8.65 -0.37
CA ALA A 68 11.08 8.27 0.43
C ALA A 68 11.01 6.82 0.91
N ARG A 69 9.80 6.24 0.98
CA ARG A 69 9.64 4.87 1.46
C ARG A 69 9.31 3.90 0.33
N ALA A 70 9.23 4.41 -0.90
CA ALA A 70 8.72 3.58 -2.00
C ALA A 70 9.60 2.36 -2.27
N GLU A 71 10.92 2.53 -2.28
CA GLU A 71 11.81 1.41 -2.57
C GLU A 71 11.71 0.34 -1.49
N GLU A 72 11.66 0.77 -0.23
CA GLU A 72 11.49 -0.19 0.86
C GLU A 72 10.16 -0.90 0.77
N ALA A 73 9.11 -0.18 0.42
CA ALA A 73 7.79 -0.77 0.29
C ALA A 73 7.75 -1.80 -0.84
N VAL A 74 8.36 -1.47 -1.97
CA VAL A 74 8.43 -2.41 -3.09
C VAL A 74 9.21 -3.65 -2.68
N ALA A 75 10.35 -3.48 -2.01
CA ALA A 75 11.15 -4.62 -1.59
C ALA A 75 10.40 -5.50 -0.60
N ALA A 76 9.70 -4.88 0.36
CA ALA A 76 8.93 -5.64 1.33
C ALA A 76 7.78 -6.37 0.65
N LEU A 77 7.13 -5.71 -0.30
CA LEU A 77 6.03 -6.32 -1.02
C LEU A 77 6.51 -7.54 -1.80
N GLU A 78 7.64 -7.42 -2.48
CA GLU A 78 8.17 -8.55 -3.22
C GLU A 78 8.57 -9.70 -2.30
N ARG A 79 9.15 -9.38 -1.17
CA ARG A 79 9.56 -10.40 -0.21
C ARG A 79 8.37 -11.16 0.36
N LEU A 80 7.27 -10.48 0.58
CA LEU A 80 6.11 -11.05 1.25
C LEU A 80 5.09 -11.65 0.28
N HIS A 81 5.17 -11.29 -0.99
CA HIS A 81 4.16 -11.68 -1.96
C HIS A 81 4.28 -13.18 -2.28
N PRO A 82 3.14 -13.88 -2.35
CA PRO A 82 3.19 -15.32 -2.66
C PRO A 82 3.47 -15.66 -4.12
N TYR A 83 3.33 -14.69 -5.04
CA TYR A 83 3.60 -14.97 -6.46
C TYR A 83 5.10 -14.88 -6.73
N ASP A 84 5.57 -15.66 -7.70
CA ASP A 84 6.96 -15.55 -8.15
C ASP A 84 7.22 -14.22 -8.83
N THR A 85 6.28 -13.77 -9.64
CA THR A 85 6.44 -12.51 -10.36
C THR A 85 5.19 -11.67 -10.14
N PRO A 86 5.09 -11.00 -9.00
CA PRO A 86 3.90 -10.21 -8.71
C PRO A 86 3.85 -8.94 -9.54
N ALA A 87 2.64 -8.46 -9.78
CA ALA A 87 2.45 -7.13 -10.34
C ALA A 87 2.80 -6.12 -9.24
N VAL A 88 3.78 -5.27 -9.49
CA VAL A 88 4.18 -4.24 -8.54
C VAL A 88 4.55 -3.02 -9.36
N LEU A 89 3.70 -2.00 -9.30
CA LEU A 89 3.92 -0.77 -10.06
C LEU A 89 3.73 0.43 -9.15
N VAL A 90 4.68 1.35 -9.19
CA VAL A 90 4.62 2.58 -8.43
C VAL A 90 3.94 3.64 -9.29
N ILE A 91 2.91 4.25 -8.74
CA ILE A 91 2.08 5.23 -9.45
C ILE A 91 2.12 6.53 -8.68
N PRO A 92 2.69 7.61 -9.25
CA PRO A 92 2.70 8.89 -8.56
C PRO A 92 1.42 9.65 -8.86
N PRO A 93 0.68 10.08 -7.84
CA PRO A 93 -0.45 10.95 -8.08
C PRO A 93 0.03 12.34 -8.46
N SER A 94 -0.78 13.07 -9.19
CA SER A 94 -0.40 14.39 -9.64
C SER A 94 -0.77 15.49 -8.66
N GLY A 95 -1.50 15.17 -7.60
CA GLY A 95 -1.90 16.17 -6.60
C GLY A 95 -2.75 15.52 -5.54
N GLY A 96 -3.24 16.31 -4.62
CA GLY A 96 -4.10 15.80 -3.57
C GLY A 96 -4.23 16.80 -2.45
N SER A 97 -4.97 16.45 -1.40
CA SER A 97 -5.16 17.35 -0.28
C SER A 97 -3.92 17.40 0.59
N ASP A 98 -3.61 18.57 1.10
CA ASP A 98 -2.44 18.74 1.96
C ASP A 98 -2.58 17.95 3.24
N ASN A 99 -3.77 17.90 3.80
CA ASN A 99 -3.98 17.17 5.03
C ASN A 99 -3.73 15.68 4.87
N TYR A 100 -4.20 15.10 3.79
CA TYR A 100 -4.00 13.68 3.57
C TYR A 100 -2.53 13.37 3.29
N ARG A 101 -1.86 14.23 2.57
CA ARG A 101 -0.45 14.04 2.27
C ARG A 101 0.38 14.09 3.55
N ARG A 102 0.05 15.01 4.46
CA ARG A 102 0.73 15.07 5.76
C ARG A 102 0.47 13.81 6.58
N TRP A 103 -0.74 13.29 6.49
CA TRP A 103 -1.06 12.06 7.22
C TRP A 103 -0.22 10.89 6.70
N ILE A 104 -0.09 10.76 5.38
CA ILE A 104 0.73 9.69 4.81
C ILE A 104 2.17 9.82 5.30
N LYS A 105 2.70 11.04 5.32
CA LYS A 105 4.05 11.24 5.80
C LYS A 105 4.20 10.81 7.25
N ALA A 106 3.28 11.23 8.09
CA ALA A 106 3.36 10.91 9.51
C ALA A 106 3.32 9.40 9.76
N MET A 107 2.50 8.69 9.00
CA MET A 107 2.33 7.26 9.21
C MET A 107 3.51 6.45 8.68
N THR A 108 4.34 7.04 7.84
CA THR A 108 5.46 6.32 7.24
C THR A 108 6.80 6.82 7.73
N GLU A 109 6.82 7.67 8.73
CA GLU A 109 8.08 8.05 9.35
C GLU A 109 8.52 6.96 10.31
N PRO A 110 9.83 6.79 10.48
CA PRO A 110 10.30 5.77 11.42
C PRO A 110 9.74 6.09 12.81
N ALA A 111 9.39 5.04 13.52
CA ALA A 111 8.90 5.21 14.87
C ALA A 111 10.06 5.69 15.72
N ALA A 112 10.02 6.92 16.15
CA ALA A 112 11.03 7.44 17.07
C ALA A 112 10.72 6.78 18.37
N GLU A 113 10.24 7.41 19.34
CA GLU A 113 9.80 6.71 20.50
C GLU A 113 8.30 6.73 20.55
N PRO A 114 7.70 5.66 21.05
CA PRO A 114 6.25 5.61 21.07
C PRO A 114 5.74 6.75 21.92
N PRO A 115 4.80 7.50 21.39
CA PRO A 115 4.18 8.55 22.19
C PRO A 115 3.44 7.90 23.34
N ALA A 116 3.77 8.31 24.53
CA ALA A 116 3.21 7.69 25.70
C ALA A 116 1.70 7.81 25.74
N ALA A 117 1.19 8.85 25.15
CA ALA A 117 -0.23 9.14 25.25
C ALA A 117 -1.05 8.67 24.08
N MET A 118 -0.49 7.89 23.20
CA MET A 118 -1.25 7.49 22.03
C MET A 118 -2.39 6.58 22.43
N GLU A 119 -3.59 7.00 22.09
CA GLU A 119 -4.77 6.23 22.41
C GLU A 119 -5.17 5.42 21.20
N PRO A 120 -5.34 4.13 21.37
CA PRO A 120 -5.59 3.29 20.20
C PRO A 120 -6.77 3.72 19.36
N GLY A 121 -7.76 4.29 19.96
CA GLY A 121 -8.92 4.66 19.19
C GLY A 121 -9.00 6.10 18.78
N SER A 122 -8.06 6.90 19.20
CA SER A 122 -8.26 8.34 19.06
C SER A 122 -8.13 8.80 17.64
N GLU A 123 -7.34 8.15 16.86
CA GLU A 123 -7.07 8.61 15.49
C GLU A 123 -7.85 7.84 14.47
N SER A 124 -8.55 6.83 14.87
CA SER A 124 -9.12 5.95 13.88
C SER A 124 -10.53 6.32 13.53
N GLY A 125 -10.88 7.52 13.74
CA GLY A 125 -12.21 7.96 13.45
C GLY A 125 -12.60 7.65 12.02
N PRO A 126 -13.82 8.06 11.67
CA PRO A 126 -14.34 7.79 10.34
C PRO A 126 -13.53 8.46 9.25
N ASP A 127 -12.62 9.32 9.62
CA ASP A 127 -11.77 9.97 8.64
C ASP A 127 -10.59 9.12 8.25
N GLY A 128 -10.53 7.94 8.77
CA GLY A 128 -9.46 7.06 8.39
C GLY A 128 -9.42 6.89 6.89
N PRO A 129 -8.32 6.49 6.38
CA PRO A 129 -8.06 6.45 4.94
C PRO A 129 -8.96 5.51 4.18
#